data_df2060d1671901ae1ba2e740a6168c6a
#
_entry.id   df2060d1671901ae1ba2e740a6168c6a
#
_cell.length_a   1.000
_cell.length_b   1.000
_cell.length_c   1.000
_cell.angle_alpha   90.00
_cell.angle_beta   90.00
_cell.angle_gamma   90.00
#
_symmetry.space_group_name_H-M   'P 1'
#
loop_
_entity.id
_entity.type
_entity.pdbx_description
1 polymer ?
#
loop_
_entity_poly.entity_id
_entity_poly.type
_entity_poly.pdbx_seq_one_letter_code
_entity_poly.pdbx_strand_id
1 'polypeptide(L)'
;MFESDGGGREVNLGRRLFLSGLGAALGGAALFSLRRPHVIAEAAKTEPAEVTVVQFSDSGKRLAKMKVARVVKTEQEWRKQLPSGVFEITRHADTELAYSGKLLNVHDRGIFRCICCDNALFSSSTKFESGTGWPSFWAPLAQENVREIRDTTIGMERTAVSCKECDSHLGHVFDDGPRPTGLRYCMNSASLRFVKAA
;
A
#
# COMPACT_ATOMS: atom_id res chain seq x y z
N MET A 1 52.91 3.39 -37.85
CA MET A 1 53.91 4.45 -37.97
C MET A 1 53.66 5.41 -36.83
N PHE A 2 54.68 5.57 -35.94
CA PHE A 2 54.85 6.46 -34.78
C PHE A 2 53.95 6.11 -33.58
N GLU A 3 54.48 5.41 -32.52
CA GLU A 3 55.50 5.76 -31.49
C GLU A 3 55.08 6.95 -30.63
N SER A 4 54.88 6.64 -29.39
CA SER A 4 55.65 6.71 -28.14
C SER A 4 55.45 8.07 -27.44
N ASP A 5 55.28 8.18 -26.18
CA ASP A 5 56.21 8.25 -25.05
C ASP A 5 55.41 8.59 -23.81
N GLY A 6 55.45 8.02 -22.60
CA GLY A 6 56.66 7.99 -21.81
C GLY A 6 56.64 9.12 -20.78
N GLY A 7 56.43 8.82 -19.50
CA GLY A 7 56.54 9.83 -18.46
C GLY A 7 56.19 9.35 -17.05
N GLY A 8 57.00 8.48 -16.48
CA GLY A 8 56.97 8.16 -15.05
C GLY A 8 57.52 9.32 -14.21
N ARG A 9 57.01 9.48 -13.01
CA ARG A 9 57.73 10.15 -11.90
C ARG A 9 57.49 9.39 -10.60
N GLU A 10 58.56 8.66 -10.25
CA GLU A 10 58.86 8.33 -8.86
C GLU A 10 59.20 9.60 -8.08
N VAL A 11 59.19 9.46 -6.82
CA VAL A 11 59.97 10.11 -5.71
C VAL A 11 59.00 10.39 -4.55
N ASN A 12 59.23 10.15 -3.29
CA ASN A 12 60.43 9.95 -2.54
C ASN A 12 60.09 9.45 -1.12
N LEU A 13 60.84 8.51 -0.66
CA LEU A 13 60.88 8.00 0.69
C LEU A 13 61.51 9.04 1.63
N GLY A 14 60.78 9.47 2.65
CA GLY A 14 61.31 10.33 3.70
C GLY A 14 61.15 9.67 5.09
N ARG A 15 62.11 8.84 5.45
CA ARG A 15 62.32 8.35 6.83
C ARG A 15 62.68 9.53 7.74
N ARG A 16 61.92 9.73 8.84
CA ARG A 16 62.48 10.33 10.06
C ARG A 16 62.01 9.58 11.28
N LEU A 17 62.96 8.83 11.83
CA LEU A 17 62.91 8.35 13.21
C LEU A 17 63.11 9.54 14.15
N PHE A 18 62.29 9.61 15.19
CA PHE A 18 62.73 10.22 16.46
C PHE A 18 62.27 9.35 17.62
N LEU A 19 63.26 9.02 18.43
CA LEU A 19 63.22 8.20 19.63
C LEU A 19 62.79 9.05 20.87
N SER A 20 62.22 8.34 21.81
CA SER A 20 62.36 8.52 23.27
C SER A 20 61.41 9.47 23.99
N GLY A 21 60.65 8.88 24.88
CA GLY A 21 59.95 9.57 25.96
C GLY A 21 59.16 8.59 26.82
N LEU A 22 59.84 7.90 27.76
CA LEU A 22 59.21 7.11 28.81
C LEU A 22 58.48 8.09 29.76
N GLY A 23 57.18 7.90 29.93
CA GLY A 23 56.43 8.61 30.97
C GLY A 23 55.31 7.70 31.48
N ALA A 24 55.57 7.04 32.60
CA ALA A 24 54.56 6.33 33.34
C ALA A 24 53.61 7.29 34.04
N ALA A 25 52.32 7.19 33.76
CA ALA A 25 51.29 7.79 34.59
C ALA A 25 50.14 6.81 34.76
N LEU A 26 50.03 6.36 36.00
CA LEU A 26 48.87 5.65 36.55
C LEU A 26 47.63 6.57 36.53
N GLY A 27 46.49 6.03 36.21
CA GLY A 27 45.29 6.72 36.65
C GLY A 27 44.06 6.56 35.75
N GLY A 28 43.10 5.78 36.21
CA GLY A 28 41.70 6.07 35.95
C GLY A 28 41.07 5.37 34.74
N ALA A 29 40.65 4.13 34.93
CA ALA A 29 39.61 3.54 34.08
C ALA A 29 38.28 4.25 34.30
N ALA A 30 38.03 5.29 33.49
CA ALA A 30 36.68 5.85 33.38
C ALA A 30 35.81 4.90 32.56
N LEU A 31 34.93 4.17 33.24
CA LEU A 31 33.85 3.46 32.64
C LEU A 31 32.92 4.46 31.98
N PHE A 32 33.13 4.76 30.71
CA PHE A 32 32.18 5.47 29.86
C PHE A 32 31.01 4.49 29.60
N SER A 33 30.02 4.57 30.48
CA SER A 33 28.72 3.95 30.28
C SER A 33 28.09 4.63 29.06
N LEU A 34 28.24 4.04 27.89
CA LEU A 34 27.50 4.39 26.68
C LEU A 34 26.00 4.15 26.95
N ARG A 35 25.32 5.13 27.54
CA ARG A 35 23.88 5.20 27.50
C ARG A 35 23.47 5.28 26.05
N ARG A 36 23.03 4.14 25.53
CA ARG A 36 22.30 4.11 24.26
C ARG A 36 21.11 5.05 24.39
N PRO A 37 20.93 6.02 23.50
CA PRO A 37 19.72 6.81 23.51
C PRO A 37 18.56 5.82 23.35
N HIS A 38 17.66 5.80 24.32
CA HIS A 38 16.35 5.20 24.14
C HIS A 38 15.69 5.99 23.00
N VAL A 39 15.71 5.43 21.79
CA VAL A 39 14.82 5.86 20.72
C VAL A 39 13.43 5.61 21.28
N ILE A 40 12.77 6.67 21.72
CA ILE A 40 11.35 6.66 22.03
C ILE A 40 10.70 6.30 20.69
N ALA A 41 10.26 5.06 20.56
CA ALA A 41 9.46 4.65 19.44
C ALA A 41 8.24 5.59 19.46
N GLU A 42 8.20 6.49 18.49
CA GLU A 42 7.04 7.33 18.23
C GLU A 42 5.84 6.39 18.14
N ALA A 43 4.90 6.56 19.07
CA ALA A 43 3.74 5.71 19.17
C ALA A 43 3.01 5.78 17.80
N ALA A 44 3.15 4.73 17.02
CA ALA A 44 2.38 4.56 15.80
C ALA A 44 0.92 4.81 16.18
N LYS A 45 0.28 5.78 15.53
CA LYS A 45 -1.16 6.05 15.73
C LYS A 45 -1.88 4.73 15.56
N THR A 46 -2.28 4.12 16.65
CA THR A 46 -3.03 2.87 16.63
C THR A 46 -4.33 3.16 15.91
N GLU A 47 -4.47 2.60 14.73
CA GLU A 47 -5.71 2.65 13.97
C GLU A 47 -6.85 2.12 14.87
N PRO A 48 -8.06 2.68 14.79
CA PRO A 48 -9.15 2.26 15.67
C PRO A 48 -9.41 0.76 15.57
N ALA A 49 -9.59 0.10 16.70
CA ALA A 49 -9.87 -1.33 16.75
C ALA A 49 -11.20 -1.71 16.09
N GLU A 50 -12.14 -0.76 15.98
CA GLU A 50 -13.45 -0.91 15.33
C GLU A 50 -13.66 0.13 14.26
N VAL A 51 -14.39 -0.25 13.22
CA VAL A 51 -14.83 0.63 12.14
C VAL A 51 -16.32 0.50 11.90
N THR A 52 -16.93 1.57 11.40
CA THR A 52 -18.33 1.53 10.99
C THR A 52 -18.42 1.14 9.54
N VAL A 53 -19.22 0.12 9.24
CA VAL A 53 -19.54 -0.34 7.89
C VAL A 53 -21.04 -0.52 7.71
N VAL A 54 -21.47 -0.61 6.46
CA VAL A 54 -22.84 -0.97 6.11
C VAL A 54 -22.83 -2.37 5.51
N GLN A 55 -23.63 -3.26 6.10
CA GLN A 55 -23.78 -4.61 5.58
C GLN A 55 -24.81 -4.66 4.43
N PHE A 56 -24.52 -5.53 3.47
CA PHE A 56 -25.40 -5.81 2.34
C PHE A 56 -25.56 -7.33 2.14
N SER A 57 -26.76 -7.75 1.75
CA SER A 57 -26.99 -9.12 1.28
C SER A 57 -26.30 -9.34 -0.07
N ASP A 58 -26.20 -10.59 -0.53
CA ASP A 58 -25.64 -10.93 -1.84
C ASP A 58 -26.49 -10.39 -3.00
N SER A 59 -27.77 -10.12 -2.78
CA SER A 59 -28.63 -9.41 -3.74
C SER A 59 -28.40 -7.88 -3.78
N GLY A 60 -27.50 -7.35 -2.96
CA GLY A 60 -27.21 -5.91 -2.86
C GLY A 60 -28.21 -5.12 -2.01
N LYS A 61 -29.10 -5.79 -1.27
CA LYS A 61 -30.01 -5.11 -0.34
C LYS A 61 -29.23 -4.61 0.87
N ARG A 62 -29.38 -3.32 1.20
CA ARG A 62 -28.83 -2.71 2.42
C ARG A 62 -29.48 -3.33 3.65
N LEU A 63 -28.69 -3.81 4.59
CA LEU A 63 -29.14 -4.46 5.82
C LEU A 63 -29.00 -3.51 7.01
N ALA A 64 -27.79 -3.36 7.54
CA ALA A 64 -27.53 -2.58 8.76
C ALA A 64 -26.26 -1.75 8.64
N LYS A 65 -26.24 -0.61 9.31
CA LYS A 65 -25.00 0.13 9.61
C LYS A 65 -24.57 -0.25 11.01
N MET A 66 -23.35 -0.76 11.14
CA MET A 66 -22.87 -1.29 12.43
C MET A 66 -21.37 -1.09 12.61
N LYS A 67 -20.92 -1.16 13.85
CA LYS A 67 -19.50 -1.25 14.17
C LYS A 67 -19.05 -2.70 14.09
N VAL A 68 -17.91 -2.92 13.47
CA VAL A 68 -17.26 -4.21 13.36
C VAL A 68 -15.79 -4.07 13.76
N ALA A 69 -15.21 -5.15 14.29
CA ALA A 69 -13.78 -5.19 14.53
C ALA A 69 -13.03 -5.09 13.19
N ARG A 70 -11.95 -4.33 13.15
CA ARG A 70 -11.07 -4.32 11.99
C ARG A 70 -10.43 -5.68 11.78
N VAL A 71 -10.33 -6.10 10.53
CA VAL A 71 -9.61 -7.31 10.15
C VAL A 71 -8.13 -6.96 10.05
N VAL A 72 -7.39 -7.24 11.12
CA VAL A 72 -5.94 -7.02 11.21
C VAL A 72 -5.24 -8.38 11.20
N LYS A 73 -4.34 -8.58 10.25
CA LYS A 73 -3.51 -9.78 10.13
C LYS A 73 -2.07 -9.37 9.85
N THR A 74 -1.13 -10.21 10.26
CA THR A 74 0.27 -10.07 9.89
C THR A 74 0.48 -10.29 8.40
N GLU A 75 1.57 -9.77 7.87
CA GLU A 75 1.95 -9.98 6.46
C GLU A 75 2.03 -11.48 6.12
N GLN A 76 2.56 -12.28 7.03
CA GLN A 76 2.67 -13.74 6.85
C GLN A 76 1.29 -14.43 6.76
N GLU A 77 0.31 -13.98 7.55
CA GLU A 77 -1.07 -14.51 7.49
C GLU A 77 -1.76 -14.11 6.19
N TRP A 78 -1.57 -12.86 5.72
CA TRP A 78 -2.08 -12.43 4.42
C TRP A 78 -1.46 -13.20 3.27
N ARG A 79 -0.13 -13.46 3.29
CA ARG A 79 0.55 -14.27 2.27
C ARG A 79 0.05 -15.71 2.22
N LYS A 80 -0.37 -16.29 3.34
CA LYS A 80 -0.99 -17.64 3.37
C LYS A 80 -2.41 -17.65 2.81
N GLN A 81 -3.14 -16.54 2.95
CA GLN A 81 -4.54 -16.44 2.52
C GLN A 81 -4.68 -16.06 1.05
N LEU A 82 -3.79 -15.24 0.52
CA LEU A 82 -3.92 -14.59 -0.78
C LEU A 82 -2.90 -15.15 -1.79
N PRO A 83 -3.29 -15.34 -3.06
CA PRO A 83 -2.34 -15.56 -4.15
C PRO A 83 -1.32 -14.42 -4.21
N SER A 84 -0.08 -14.71 -4.61
CA SER A 84 1.03 -13.75 -4.60
C SER A 84 0.68 -12.40 -5.27
N GLY A 85 0.16 -12.42 -6.51
CA GLY A 85 -0.22 -11.17 -7.20
C GLY A 85 -1.34 -10.40 -6.51
N VAL A 86 -2.31 -11.10 -5.89
CA VAL A 86 -3.38 -10.45 -5.11
C VAL A 86 -2.81 -9.83 -3.83
N PHE A 87 -1.86 -10.51 -3.20
CA PHE A 87 -1.18 -9.98 -2.02
C PHE A 87 -0.43 -8.67 -2.33
N GLU A 88 0.37 -8.61 -3.39
CA GLU A 88 1.11 -7.40 -3.75
C GLU A 88 0.16 -6.23 -4.05
N ILE A 89 -0.93 -6.47 -4.79
CA ILE A 89 -1.92 -5.43 -5.09
C ILE A 89 -2.62 -4.94 -3.82
N THR A 90 -3.10 -5.87 -2.98
CA THR A 90 -3.98 -5.50 -1.86
C THR A 90 -3.24 -5.01 -0.62
N ARG A 91 -1.97 -5.44 -0.43
CA ARG A 91 -1.20 -5.13 0.78
C ARG A 91 -0.03 -4.19 0.54
N HIS A 92 0.49 -4.13 -0.70
CA HIS A 92 1.60 -3.25 -1.08
C HIS A 92 1.19 -2.15 -2.07
N ALA A 93 -0.13 -1.99 -2.31
CA ALA A 93 -0.70 -0.97 -3.18
C ALA A 93 -0.18 -1.02 -4.63
N ASP A 94 0.09 -2.22 -5.13
CA ASP A 94 0.45 -2.45 -6.52
C ASP A 94 -0.79 -2.36 -7.43
N THR A 95 -0.61 -2.39 -8.73
CA THR A 95 -1.67 -2.27 -9.73
C THR A 95 -1.57 -3.41 -10.74
N GLU A 96 -2.67 -4.10 -11.01
CA GLU A 96 -2.75 -5.09 -12.08
C GLU A 96 -2.59 -4.45 -13.45
N LEU A 97 -2.17 -5.22 -14.46
CA LEU A 97 -2.06 -4.73 -15.83
C LEU A 97 -3.46 -4.34 -16.36
N ALA A 98 -3.53 -3.25 -17.09
CA ALA A 98 -4.76 -2.83 -17.76
C ALA A 98 -5.27 -3.96 -18.68
N TYR A 99 -6.58 -4.15 -18.72
CA TYR A 99 -7.29 -5.18 -19.51
C TYR A 99 -6.99 -6.64 -19.12
N SER A 100 -6.21 -6.90 -18.05
CA SER A 100 -5.92 -8.27 -17.58
C SER A 100 -6.92 -8.79 -16.53
N GLY A 101 -7.68 -7.90 -15.92
CA GLY A 101 -8.52 -8.19 -14.77
C GLY A 101 -9.77 -9.00 -15.12
N LYS A 102 -10.02 -10.11 -14.40
CA LYS A 102 -11.15 -11.02 -14.65
C LYS A 102 -12.53 -10.37 -14.49
N LEU A 103 -12.62 -9.29 -13.71
CA LEU A 103 -13.90 -8.61 -13.43
C LEU A 103 -14.17 -7.42 -14.36
N LEU A 104 -13.25 -7.12 -15.28
CA LEU A 104 -13.45 -6.04 -16.24
C LEU A 104 -14.75 -6.21 -17.02
N ASN A 105 -14.96 -7.37 -17.62
CA ASN A 105 -16.09 -7.67 -18.49
C ASN A 105 -17.27 -8.34 -17.77
N VAL A 106 -17.37 -8.23 -16.44
CA VAL A 106 -18.50 -8.74 -15.69
C VAL A 106 -19.64 -7.73 -15.74
N HIS A 107 -20.78 -8.11 -16.37
CA HIS A 107 -21.98 -7.30 -16.54
C HIS A 107 -23.21 -7.88 -15.84
N ASP A 108 -23.09 -9.06 -15.24
CA ASP A 108 -24.15 -9.68 -14.46
C ASP A 108 -24.59 -8.79 -13.29
N ARG A 109 -25.86 -8.92 -12.89
CA ARG A 109 -26.35 -8.28 -11.67
C ARG A 109 -25.70 -8.91 -10.44
N GLY A 110 -25.19 -8.08 -9.55
CA GLY A 110 -24.53 -8.55 -8.33
C GLY A 110 -23.73 -7.47 -7.62
N ILE A 111 -22.96 -7.89 -6.65
CA ILE A 111 -22.11 -7.00 -5.86
C ILE A 111 -20.65 -7.43 -5.92
N PHE A 112 -19.76 -6.46 -5.76
CA PHE A 112 -18.32 -6.67 -5.67
C PHE A 112 -17.91 -6.52 -4.21
N ARG A 113 -17.31 -7.56 -3.64
CA ARG A 113 -16.85 -7.64 -2.27
C ARG A 113 -15.33 -7.59 -2.21
N CYS A 114 -14.79 -7.15 -1.08
CA CYS A 114 -13.36 -7.20 -0.83
C CYS A 114 -12.83 -8.64 -0.85
N ILE A 115 -11.80 -8.90 -1.62
CA ILE A 115 -11.17 -10.24 -1.70
C ILE A 115 -10.53 -10.66 -0.37
N CYS A 116 -10.15 -9.69 0.49
CA CYS A 116 -9.45 -9.94 1.74
C CYS A 116 -10.39 -10.26 2.92
N CYS A 117 -11.52 -9.53 3.06
CA CYS A 117 -12.39 -9.60 4.23
C CYS A 117 -13.87 -9.74 3.92
N ASP A 118 -14.25 -9.80 2.64
CA ASP A 118 -15.62 -9.96 2.17
C ASP A 118 -16.56 -8.77 2.42
N ASN A 119 -16.05 -7.61 2.85
CA ASN A 119 -16.84 -6.39 2.96
C ASN A 119 -17.46 -6.03 1.60
N ALA A 120 -18.75 -5.65 1.57
CA ALA A 120 -19.45 -5.25 0.35
C ALA A 120 -19.02 -3.86 -0.10
N LEU A 121 -18.48 -3.73 -1.32
CA LEU A 121 -17.83 -2.50 -1.78
C LEU A 121 -18.61 -1.78 -2.90
N PHE A 122 -18.92 -2.48 -3.99
CA PHE A 122 -19.56 -1.89 -5.16
C PHE A 122 -20.71 -2.74 -5.68
N SER A 123 -21.60 -2.11 -6.45
CA SER A 123 -22.71 -2.77 -7.13
C SER A 123 -22.48 -2.78 -8.64
N SER A 124 -22.95 -3.83 -9.32
CA SER A 124 -22.99 -3.85 -10.79
C SER A 124 -23.85 -2.72 -11.36
N SER A 125 -24.81 -2.20 -10.60
CA SER A 125 -25.64 -1.07 -11.02
C SER A 125 -24.88 0.26 -11.13
N THR A 126 -23.74 0.38 -10.45
CA THR A 126 -22.85 1.57 -10.53
C THR A 126 -21.64 1.34 -11.42
N LYS A 127 -21.46 0.11 -11.95
CA LYS A 127 -20.38 -0.23 -12.88
C LYS A 127 -20.63 0.38 -14.26
N PHE A 128 -19.57 0.88 -14.89
CA PHE A 128 -19.62 1.42 -16.26
C PHE A 128 -18.32 1.16 -17.01
N GLU A 129 -18.38 1.25 -18.33
CA GLU A 129 -17.22 1.08 -19.20
C GLU A 129 -16.46 2.40 -19.33
N SER A 130 -15.32 2.49 -18.64
CA SER A 130 -14.46 3.68 -18.65
C SER A 130 -13.43 3.70 -19.78
N GLY A 131 -13.19 2.54 -20.43
CA GLY A 131 -12.12 2.41 -21.43
C GLY A 131 -10.71 2.39 -20.87
N THR A 132 -10.54 2.45 -19.54
CA THR A 132 -9.21 2.52 -18.89
C THR A 132 -8.54 1.15 -18.73
N GLY A 133 -9.29 0.05 -18.86
CA GLY A 133 -8.79 -1.31 -18.71
C GLY A 133 -8.95 -1.90 -17.30
N TRP A 134 -9.63 -1.19 -16.41
CA TRP A 134 -9.98 -1.65 -15.06
C TRP A 134 -11.47 -1.51 -14.78
N PRO A 135 -12.07 -2.38 -13.91
CA PRO A 135 -13.44 -2.21 -13.46
C PRO A 135 -13.66 -0.82 -12.87
N SER A 136 -14.66 -0.11 -13.37
CA SER A 136 -14.93 1.27 -12.99
C SER A 136 -16.36 1.42 -12.47
N PHE A 137 -16.52 2.18 -11.38
CA PHE A 137 -17.81 2.42 -10.73
C PHE A 137 -17.97 3.92 -10.46
N TRP A 138 -19.19 4.44 -10.57
CA TRP A 138 -19.44 5.85 -10.26
C TRP A 138 -19.74 6.10 -8.77
N ALA A 139 -20.01 5.06 -7.98
CA ALA A 139 -20.16 5.15 -6.52
C ALA A 139 -19.94 3.78 -5.86
N PRO A 140 -19.49 3.73 -4.59
CA PRO A 140 -19.53 2.53 -3.76
C PRO A 140 -20.98 2.24 -3.32
N LEU A 141 -21.24 1.03 -2.80
CA LEU A 141 -22.51 0.64 -2.16
C LEU A 141 -22.82 1.51 -0.93
N ALA A 142 -21.79 1.86 -0.19
CA ALA A 142 -21.84 2.80 0.92
C ALA A 142 -20.46 3.43 1.11
N GLN A 143 -20.42 4.74 1.33
CA GLN A 143 -19.17 5.46 1.56
C GLN A 143 -18.44 4.98 2.83
N GLU A 144 -19.21 4.47 3.80
CA GLU A 144 -18.67 3.89 5.03
C GLU A 144 -17.84 2.62 4.80
N ASN A 145 -18.00 1.94 3.66
CA ASN A 145 -17.32 0.68 3.36
C ASN A 145 -15.95 0.88 2.67
N VAL A 146 -15.66 2.10 2.22
CA VAL A 146 -14.39 2.49 1.62
C VAL A 146 -13.70 3.57 2.43
N ARG A 147 -12.40 3.72 2.24
CA ARG A 147 -11.58 4.81 2.77
C ARG A 147 -10.82 5.44 1.62
N GLU A 148 -10.90 6.74 1.53
CA GLU A 148 -10.18 7.55 0.56
C GLU A 148 -9.00 8.22 1.24
N ILE A 149 -7.81 8.11 0.65
CA ILE A 149 -6.55 8.60 1.21
C ILE A 149 -5.80 9.33 0.11
N ARG A 150 -5.30 10.51 0.40
CA ARG A 150 -4.43 11.23 -0.52
C ARG A 150 -3.16 10.41 -0.80
N ASP A 151 -2.89 10.16 -2.08
CA ASP A 151 -1.72 9.43 -2.57
C ASP A 151 -0.84 10.34 -3.43
N THR A 152 0.42 10.50 -3.03
CA THR A 152 1.41 11.32 -3.73
C THR A 152 2.63 10.52 -4.19
N THR A 153 2.57 9.19 -4.17
CA THR A 153 3.73 8.30 -4.31
C THR A 153 4.42 8.34 -5.68
N ILE A 154 3.72 8.69 -6.76
CA ILE A 154 4.30 8.72 -8.12
C ILE A 154 4.43 10.13 -8.70
N GLY A 155 4.58 11.15 -7.85
CA GLY A 155 4.74 12.54 -8.29
C GLY A 155 3.46 13.20 -8.82
N MET A 156 2.32 12.50 -8.78
CA MET A 156 0.98 13.02 -9.06
C MET A 156 0.13 12.89 -7.81
N GLU A 157 -0.72 13.88 -7.56
CA GLU A 157 -1.72 13.79 -6.49
C GLU A 157 -2.91 12.96 -6.97
N ARG A 158 -3.17 11.86 -6.29
CA ARG A 158 -4.31 10.98 -6.54
C ARG A 158 -5.00 10.68 -5.22
N THR A 159 -6.21 10.14 -5.29
CA THR A 159 -6.92 9.63 -4.12
C THR A 159 -6.98 8.11 -4.19
N ALA A 160 -6.21 7.44 -3.34
CA ALA A 160 -6.25 6.00 -3.19
C ALA A 160 -7.53 5.58 -2.45
N VAL A 161 -8.09 4.46 -2.88
CA VAL A 161 -9.28 3.85 -2.27
C VAL A 161 -8.89 2.51 -1.64
N SER A 162 -9.23 2.34 -0.37
CA SER A 162 -9.03 1.08 0.36
C SER A 162 -10.30 0.61 1.04
N CYS A 163 -10.34 -0.69 1.37
CA CYS A 163 -11.41 -1.27 2.14
C CYS A 163 -11.41 -0.74 3.58
N LYS A 164 -12.54 -0.25 4.08
CA LYS A 164 -12.65 0.33 5.42
C LYS A 164 -12.36 -0.69 6.53
N GLU A 165 -12.69 -1.96 6.30
CA GLU A 165 -12.63 -3.02 7.32
C GLU A 165 -11.23 -3.64 7.46
N CYS A 166 -10.46 -3.79 6.37
CA CYS A 166 -9.17 -4.51 6.39
C CYS A 166 -7.99 -3.77 5.75
N ASP A 167 -8.19 -2.51 5.33
CA ASP A 167 -7.20 -1.68 4.61
C ASP A 167 -6.63 -2.29 3.31
N SER A 168 -7.33 -3.26 2.72
CA SER A 168 -6.96 -3.72 1.39
C SER A 168 -6.96 -2.57 0.41
N HIS A 169 -5.85 -2.35 -0.30
CA HIS A 169 -5.84 -1.41 -1.42
C HIS A 169 -6.76 -1.92 -2.52
N LEU A 170 -7.65 -1.04 -3.01
CA LEU A 170 -8.63 -1.37 -4.04
C LEU A 170 -8.30 -0.74 -5.39
N GLY A 171 -7.78 0.47 -5.39
CA GLY A 171 -7.51 1.28 -6.57
C GLY A 171 -7.51 2.77 -6.24
N HIS A 172 -7.99 3.58 -7.17
CA HIS A 172 -8.04 5.04 -7.03
C HIS A 172 -9.38 5.60 -7.48
N VAL A 173 -9.74 6.77 -6.97
CA VAL A 173 -10.91 7.54 -7.42
C VAL A 173 -10.45 8.81 -8.14
N PHE A 174 -11.15 9.15 -9.23
CA PHE A 174 -10.92 10.28 -10.11
C PHE A 174 -12.23 11.07 -10.27
N ASP A 175 -12.13 12.31 -10.70
CA ASP A 175 -13.25 13.26 -10.93
C ASP A 175 -13.70 13.34 -12.40
N ASP A 176 -13.34 12.32 -13.18
CA ASP A 176 -13.64 12.18 -14.60
C ASP A 176 -14.72 11.12 -14.91
N GLY A 177 -15.55 10.81 -13.93
CA GLY A 177 -16.62 9.82 -14.05
C GLY A 177 -17.94 10.39 -14.60
N PRO A 178 -18.94 9.52 -14.83
CA PRO A 178 -20.26 9.91 -15.33
C PRO A 178 -21.13 10.48 -14.21
N ARG A 179 -22.23 11.14 -14.62
CA ARG A 179 -23.32 11.44 -13.69
C ARG A 179 -23.87 10.15 -13.06
N PRO A 180 -24.37 10.19 -11.81
CA PRO A 180 -24.74 11.37 -11.03
C PRO A 180 -23.61 11.98 -10.20
N THR A 181 -22.50 11.27 -9.96
CA THR A 181 -21.46 11.70 -9.03
C THR A 181 -20.34 12.51 -9.68
N GLY A 182 -20.06 12.28 -10.96
CA GLY A 182 -18.85 12.77 -11.62
C GLY A 182 -17.58 12.00 -11.22
N LEU A 183 -17.70 10.95 -10.38
CA LEU A 183 -16.57 10.18 -9.88
C LEU A 183 -16.39 8.87 -10.65
N ARG A 184 -15.13 8.46 -10.79
CA ARG A 184 -14.72 7.16 -11.32
C ARG A 184 -13.84 6.44 -10.32
N TYR A 185 -14.42 5.46 -9.63
CA TYR A 185 -13.70 4.50 -8.80
C TYR A 185 -13.10 3.42 -9.71
N CYS A 186 -11.81 3.56 -10.03
CA CYS A 186 -11.05 2.67 -10.91
C CYS A 186 -10.36 1.60 -10.05
N MET A 187 -10.89 0.38 -10.06
CA MET A 187 -10.54 -0.65 -9.08
C MET A 187 -9.79 -1.81 -9.73
N ASN A 188 -8.82 -2.38 -9.02
CA ASN A 188 -8.18 -3.63 -9.42
C ASN A 188 -9.18 -4.79 -9.33
N SER A 189 -9.34 -5.57 -10.38
CA SER A 189 -10.13 -6.81 -10.35
C SER A 189 -9.63 -7.77 -9.26
N ALA A 190 -8.31 -7.83 -9.11
CA ALA A 190 -7.65 -8.70 -8.12
C ALA A 190 -7.99 -8.34 -6.66
N SER A 191 -8.41 -7.10 -6.40
CA SER A 191 -8.84 -6.64 -5.07
C SER A 191 -10.29 -7.01 -4.75
N LEU A 192 -11.04 -7.51 -5.73
CA LEU A 192 -12.48 -7.72 -5.65
C LEU A 192 -12.85 -9.18 -5.90
N ARG A 193 -14.00 -9.58 -5.34
CA ARG A 193 -14.71 -10.81 -5.60
C ARG A 193 -16.14 -10.45 -6.05
N PHE A 194 -16.57 -10.97 -7.18
CA PHE A 194 -17.96 -10.78 -7.64
C PHE A 194 -18.88 -11.82 -7.05
N VAL A 195 -20.04 -11.40 -6.57
CA VAL A 195 -21.14 -12.23 -6.12
C VAL A 195 -22.36 -11.92 -6.98
N LYS A 196 -22.79 -12.90 -7.79
CA LYS A 196 -23.96 -12.77 -8.63
C LYS A 196 -25.21 -12.73 -7.76
N ALA A 197 -26.12 -11.79 -8.03
CA ALA A 197 -27.43 -11.77 -7.39
C ALA A 197 -28.25 -12.99 -7.84
N ALA A 198 -28.89 -13.65 -6.88
CA ALA A 198 -29.81 -14.73 -7.15
C ALA A 198 -31.12 -14.21 -7.81
#